data_0b687ffe7f66e44e0b1a34b6b7f30b0f
#
_entry.id   0b687ffe7f66e44e0b1a34b6b7f30b0f
#
_cell.length_a   1.000
_cell.length_b   1.000
_cell.length_c   1.000
_cell.angle_alpha   90.00
_cell.angle_beta   90.00
_cell.angle_gamma   90.00
#
_symmetry.space_group_name_H-M   'P 1'
#
loop_
_entity.id
_entity.type
_entity.pdbx_description
1 polymer ?
#
loop_
_entity_poly.entity_id
_entity_poly.type
_entity_poly.pdbx_seq_one_letter_code
_entity_poly.pdbx_strand_id
1 'polypeptide(L)'
;MARIAVGGFMHETNTFAPTKADFAAFESGGGWPPLSFGDDIVSRLEGANIPATGAIEVLHAAGHRAVGLAWGAASPSAHVTRDAYERIAGELVRRLADASPVDGVYLDLHGAMVAEHLDD
;
A
#
# COMPACT_ATOMS: atom_id res chain seq x y z
N MET A 1 10.30 0.40 23.00
CA MET A 1 9.21 0.45 22.00
C MET A 1 9.76 1.01 20.71
N ALA A 2 9.65 0.23 19.62
CA ALA A 2 10.02 0.71 18.30
C ALA A 2 8.82 1.35 17.57
N ARG A 3 9.10 2.29 16.67
CA ARG A 3 8.13 2.90 15.76
C ARG A 3 8.40 2.35 14.35
N ILE A 4 7.48 1.56 13.83
CA ILE A 4 7.62 0.94 12.52
C ILE A 4 6.60 1.55 11.56
N ALA A 5 7.08 2.16 10.49
CA ALA A 5 6.22 2.68 9.44
C ALA A 5 5.65 1.51 8.62
N VAL A 6 4.36 1.54 8.35
CA VAL A 6 3.66 0.47 7.64
C VAL A 6 2.89 1.05 6.46
N GLY A 7 3.10 0.47 5.30
CA GLY A 7 2.37 0.84 4.09
C GLY A 7 2.34 -0.29 3.09
N GLY A 8 1.82 -0.01 1.92
CA GLY A 8 1.78 -0.97 0.83
C GLY A 8 1.22 -0.38 -0.45
N PHE A 9 1.64 -0.94 -1.55
CA PHE A 9 1.14 -0.60 -2.86
C PHE A 9 1.26 -1.83 -3.75
N MET A 10 0.12 -2.49 -4.01
CA MET A 10 0.10 -3.79 -4.66
C MET A 10 -0.81 -3.79 -5.88
N HIS A 11 -0.34 -4.41 -6.95
CA HIS A 11 -1.13 -4.72 -8.13
C HIS A 11 -0.54 -5.92 -8.85
N GLU A 12 -1.40 -6.84 -9.25
CA GLU A 12 -1.03 -7.95 -10.12
C GLU A 12 -1.40 -7.59 -11.54
N THR A 13 -0.41 -7.12 -12.30
CA THR A 13 -0.63 -6.63 -13.66
C THR A 13 -0.68 -7.78 -14.66
N ASN A 14 -1.71 -7.78 -15.51
CA ASN A 14 -1.79 -8.57 -16.71
C ASN A 14 -1.73 -7.62 -17.91
N THR A 15 -0.60 -7.57 -18.58
CA THR A 15 -0.37 -6.63 -19.70
C THR A 15 -1.28 -6.87 -20.90
N PHE A 16 -1.96 -8.01 -20.96
CA PHE A 16 -2.95 -8.34 -22.00
C PHE A 16 -4.37 -7.93 -21.62
N ALA A 17 -4.61 -7.50 -20.40
CA ALA A 17 -5.92 -7.06 -19.97
C ALA A 17 -6.33 -5.74 -20.68
N PRO A 18 -7.63 -5.50 -20.89
CA PRO A 18 -8.07 -4.33 -21.65
C PRO A 18 -8.11 -3.03 -20.85
N THR A 19 -8.19 -3.10 -19.52
CA THR A 19 -8.43 -1.92 -18.66
C THR A 19 -7.26 -1.69 -17.73
N LYS A 20 -6.68 -0.50 -17.75
CA LYS A 20 -5.62 -0.08 -16.84
C LYS A 20 -6.15 0.15 -15.43
N ALA A 21 -5.27 0.01 -14.45
CA ALA A 21 -5.54 0.32 -13.07
C ALA A 21 -5.26 1.81 -12.83
N ASP A 22 -6.32 2.61 -12.79
CA ASP A 22 -6.26 4.04 -12.49
C ASP A 22 -6.39 4.30 -10.98
N PHE A 23 -6.30 5.56 -10.58
CA PHE A 23 -6.41 5.93 -9.18
C PHE A 23 -7.77 5.51 -8.58
N ALA A 24 -8.87 5.66 -9.32
CA ALA A 24 -10.20 5.26 -8.87
C ALA A 24 -10.29 3.74 -8.59
N ALA A 25 -9.55 2.91 -9.34
CA ALA A 25 -9.48 1.49 -9.08
C ALA A 25 -8.86 1.18 -7.71
N PHE A 26 -7.84 1.92 -7.29
CA PHE A 26 -7.25 1.80 -5.97
C PHE A 26 -8.12 2.39 -4.87
N GLU A 27 -8.81 3.50 -5.13
CA GLU A 27 -9.76 4.08 -4.18
C GLU A 27 -10.87 3.09 -3.82
N SER A 28 -11.40 2.36 -4.79
CA SER A 28 -12.42 1.33 -4.56
C SER A 28 -11.85 0.01 -4.03
N GLY A 29 -10.63 -0.31 -4.41
CA GLY A 29 -9.93 -1.53 -4.03
C GLY A 29 -10.37 -2.80 -4.76
N GLY A 30 -11.57 -2.83 -5.33
CA GLY A 30 -12.13 -4.05 -5.90
C GLY A 30 -12.47 -5.06 -4.81
N GLY A 31 -11.73 -6.13 -4.67
CA GLY A 31 -11.88 -7.10 -3.57
C GLY A 31 -10.95 -6.83 -2.39
N TRP A 32 -10.12 -5.79 -2.46
CA TRP A 32 -9.16 -5.41 -1.43
C TRP A 32 -9.71 -4.30 -0.53
N PRO A 33 -9.13 -4.10 0.67
CA PRO A 33 -9.42 -2.90 1.44
C PRO A 33 -9.16 -1.65 0.59
N PRO A 34 -10.04 -0.63 0.67
CA PRO A 34 -9.86 0.60 -0.08
C PRO A 34 -8.58 1.34 0.28
N LEU A 35 -8.06 2.13 -0.67
CA LEU A 35 -6.91 3.00 -0.45
C LEU A 35 -7.09 3.82 0.82
N SER A 36 -6.09 3.75 1.70
CA SER A 36 -6.11 4.36 3.02
C SER A 36 -4.78 5.06 3.30
N PHE A 37 -4.84 6.11 4.11
CA PHE A 37 -3.69 6.94 4.44
C PHE A 37 -3.55 7.14 5.95
N GLY A 38 -2.30 7.26 6.39
CA GLY A 38 -1.97 7.57 7.77
C GLY A 38 -2.43 6.49 8.75
N ASP A 39 -2.72 6.90 9.96
CA ASP A 39 -3.09 5.98 11.05
C ASP A 39 -4.45 5.30 10.84
N ASP A 40 -5.27 5.75 9.90
CA ASP A 40 -6.48 5.06 9.47
C ASP A 40 -6.19 3.65 8.94
N ILE A 41 -4.98 3.42 8.42
CA ILE A 41 -4.55 2.10 7.95
C ILE A 41 -4.72 1.04 9.03
N VAL A 42 -4.33 1.34 10.25
CA VAL A 42 -4.37 0.37 11.37
C VAL A 42 -5.77 -0.17 11.59
N SER A 43 -6.78 0.73 11.64
CA SER A 43 -8.17 0.33 11.84
C SER A 43 -8.81 -0.26 10.59
N ARG A 44 -8.48 0.27 9.41
CA ARG A 44 -9.08 -0.19 8.14
C ARG A 44 -8.60 -1.55 7.69
N LEU A 45 -7.38 -1.93 8.04
CA LEU A 45 -6.82 -3.25 7.72
C LEU A 45 -7.12 -4.30 8.79
N GLU A 46 -7.72 -3.92 9.93
CA GLU A 46 -8.06 -4.85 10.99
C GLU A 46 -8.97 -5.98 10.47
N GLY A 47 -8.57 -7.22 10.76
CA GLY A 47 -9.30 -8.41 10.33
C GLY A 47 -9.17 -8.76 8.85
N ALA A 48 -8.51 -7.96 8.04
CA ALA A 48 -8.23 -8.32 6.65
C ALA A 48 -7.13 -9.39 6.57
N ASN A 49 -7.31 -10.35 5.66
CA ASN A 49 -6.31 -11.40 5.44
C ASN A 49 -5.24 -10.93 4.44
N ILE A 50 -4.43 -9.98 4.87
CA ILE A 50 -3.32 -9.42 4.08
C ILE A 50 -2.06 -9.32 4.94
N PRO A 51 -0.86 -9.30 4.34
CA PRO A 51 0.40 -9.31 5.10
C PRO A 51 0.56 -8.10 6.04
N ALA A 52 0.14 -6.90 5.63
CA ALA A 52 0.22 -5.71 6.48
C ALA A 52 -0.58 -5.86 7.79
N THR A 53 -1.74 -6.50 7.75
CA THR A 53 -2.53 -6.79 8.96
C THR A 53 -1.73 -7.67 9.92
N GLY A 54 -1.15 -8.75 9.42
CA GLY A 54 -0.31 -9.62 10.24
C GLY A 54 0.90 -8.89 10.83
N ALA A 55 1.54 -8.04 10.06
CA ALA A 55 2.65 -7.22 10.54
C ALA A 55 2.20 -6.28 11.68
N ILE A 56 1.08 -5.58 11.53
CA ILE A 56 0.53 -4.69 12.55
C ILE A 56 0.19 -5.46 13.83
N GLU A 57 -0.45 -6.62 13.72
CA GLU A 57 -0.81 -7.45 14.86
C GLU A 57 0.44 -7.91 15.66
N VAL A 58 1.47 -8.37 14.95
CA VAL A 58 2.74 -8.78 15.58
C VAL A 58 3.43 -7.62 16.27
N LEU A 59 3.48 -6.45 15.62
CA LEU A 59 4.07 -5.24 16.19
C LEU A 59 3.35 -4.83 17.49
N HIS A 60 2.02 -4.80 17.47
CA HIS A 60 1.24 -4.45 18.66
C HIS A 60 1.41 -5.47 19.78
N ALA A 61 1.39 -6.77 19.47
CA ALA A 61 1.60 -7.82 20.44
C ALA A 61 2.99 -7.75 21.11
N ALA A 62 3.99 -7.26 20.36
CA ALA A 62 5.35 -7.05 20.87
C ALA A 62 5.53 -5.67 21.57
N GLY A 63 4.50 -4.89 21.70
CA GLY A 63 4.54 -3.56 22.35
C GLY A 63 5.17 -2.46 21.49
N HIS A 64 5.21 -2.65 20.18
CA HIS A 64 5.71 -1.65 19.24
C HIS A 64 4.55 -0.83 18.65
N ARG A 65 4.89 0.31 18.05
CA ARG A 65 3.93 1.19 17.39
C ARG A 65 4.00 1.05 15.87
N ALA A 66 2.86 0.73 15.26
CA ALA A 66 2.69 0.87 13.82
C ALA A 66 2.33 2.32 13.47
N VAL A 67 3.05 2.90 12.52
CA VAL A 67 2.80 4.26 12.00
C VAL A 67 2.35 4.11 10.55
N GLY A 68 1.09 4.43 10.27
CA GLY A 68 0.51 4.25 8.94
C GLY A 68 1.05 5.25 7.92
N LEU A 69 1.41 4.76 6.74
CA LEU A 69 1.83 5.57 5.59
C LEU A 69 0.68 5.71 4.58
N ALA A 70 0.70 4.90 3.54
CA ALA A 70 -0.37 4.70 2.58
C ALA A 70 -0.47 3.20 2.30
N TRP A 71 -1.66 2.70 2.09
CA TRP A 71 -1.87 1.32 1.68
C TRP A 71 -2.96 1.25 0.63
N GLY A 72 -2.69 0.62 -0.50
CA GLY A 72 -3.65 0.43 -1.57
C GLY A 72 -3.34 -0.76 -2.44
N ALA A 73 -4.41 -1.39 -2.91
CA ALA A 73 -4.37 -2.43 -3.91
C ALA A 73 -5.58 -2.29 -4.83
N ALA A 74 -5.50 -2.84 -6.03
CA ALA A 74 -6.60 -2.90 -6.96
C ALA A 74 -6.72 -4.31 -7.54
N SER A 75 -7.91 -4.67 -8.01
CA SER A 75 -8.11 -5.95 -8.69
C SER A 75 -7.15 -6.09 -9.88
N PRO A 76 -6.65 -7.31 -10.16
CA PRO A 76 -5.79 -7.55 -11.31
C PRO A 76 -6.40 -7.00 -12.61
N SER A 77 -5.61 -6.22 -13.34
CA SER A 77 -5.97 -5.56 -14.59
C SER A 77 -4.72 -5.22 -15.39
N ALA A 78 -4.78 -4.34 -16.38
CA ALA A 78 -3.61 -3.93 -17.14
C ALA A 78 -2.67 -3.02 -16.31
N HIS A 79 -1.78 -2.31 -16.97
CA HIS A 79 -0.79 -1.45 -16.32
C HIS A 79 -1.41 -0.48 -15.31
N VAL A 80 -0.70 -0.23 -14.22
CA VAL A 80 -1.00 0.88 -13.32
C VAL A 80 -0.75 2.18 -14.06
N THR A 81 -1.71 3.11 -14.04
CA THR A 81 -1.53 4.39 -14.70
C THR A 81 -0.44 5.22 -14.03
N ARG A 82 0.21 6.09 -14.81
CA ARG A 82 1.21 7.01 -14.27
C ARG A 82 0.64 7.86 -13.13
N ASP A 83 -0.56 8.40 -13.30
CA ASP A 83 -1.23 9.20 -12.28
C ASP A 83 -1.42 8.42 -10.98
N ALA A 84 -1.97 7.20 -11.05
CA ALA A 84 -2.15 6.35 -9.88
C ALA A 84 -0.82 6.05 -9.18
N TYR A 85 0.18 5.66 -9.97
CA TYR A 85 1.51 5.34 -9.42
C TYR A 85 2.15 6.55 -8.73
N GLU A 86 2.21 7.69 -9.39
CA GLU A 86 2.85 8.89 -8.84
C GLU A 86 2.12 9.40 -7.59
N ARG A 87 0.80 9.35 -7.56
CA ARG A 87 0.01 9.77 -6.40
C ARG A 87 0.20 8.85 -5.21
N ILE A 88 0.12 7.54 -5.40
CA ILE A 88 0.21 6.57 -4.29
C ILE A 88 1.65 6.42 -3.81
N ALA A 89 2.60 6.22 -4.70
CA ALA A 89 4.02 6.14 -4.34
C ALA A 89 4.51 7.47 -3.74
N GLY A 90 4.07 8.60 -4.27
CA GLY A 90 4.36 9.92 -3.73
C GLY A 90 3.86 10.09 -2.30
N GLU A 91 2.65 9.66 -2.00
CA GLU A 91 2.10 9.67 -0.64
C GLU A 91 2.89 8.76 0.32
N LEU A 92 3.27 7.56 -0.13
CA LEU A 92 4.13 6.68 0.67
C LEU A 92 5.44 7.37 1.07
N VAL A 93 6.14 7.95 0.12
CA VAL A 93 7.43 8.62 0.35
C VAL A 93 7.26 9.86 1.23
N ARG A 94 6.28 10.70 0.93
CA ARG A 94 6.01 11.92 1.70
C ARG A 94 5.67 11.60 3.16
N ARG A 95 4.78 10.63 3.38
CA ARG A 95 4.37 10.24 4.72
C ARG A 95 5.49 9.58 5.51
N LEU A 96 6.37 8.83 4.84
CA LEU A 96 7.56 8.29 5.48
C LEU A 96 8.52 9.40 5.94
N ALA A 97 8.74 10.41 5.09
CA ALA A 97 9.54 11.57 5.47
C ALA A 97 8.94 12.31 6.67
N ASP A 98 7.63 12.55 6.66
CA ASP A 98 6.93 13.23 7.75
C ASP A 98 6.94 12.40 9.06
N ALA A 99 6.87 11.08 8.97
CA ALA A 99 6.87 10.18 10.12
C ALA A 99 8.25 10.00 10.75
N SER A 100 9.30 10.28 10.00
CA SER A 100 10.68 10.07 10.46
C SER A 100 11.03 10.98 11.65
N PRO A 101 11.84 10.50 12.62
CA PRO A 101 12.56 9.22 12.59
C PRO A 101 11.67 8.01 12.92
N VAL A 102 11.86 6.92 12.20
CA VAL A 102 11.28 5.60 12.48
C VAL A 102 12.38 4.56 12.62
N ASP A 103 12.11 3.48 13.35
CA ASP A 103 13.09 2.43 13.59
C ASP A 103 13.13 1.39 12.46
N GLY A 104 12.08 1.34 11.65
CA GLY A 104 11.99 0.44 10.50
C GLY A 104 10.79 0.78 9.61
N VAL A 105 10.77 0.15 8.44
CA VAL A 105 9.69 0.30 7.45
C VAL A 105 9.25 -1.10 6.99
N TYR A 106 7.95 -1.32 7.01
CA TYR A 106 7.30 -2.49 6.45
C TYR A 106 6.43 -2.08 5.27
N LEU A 107 6.58 -2.75 4.14
CA LEU A 107 5.78 -2.48 2.93
C LEU A 107 5.23 -3.77 2.34
N ASP A 108 3.93 -3.78 2.05
CA ASP A 108 3.32 -4.76 1.16
C ASP A 108 3.60 -4.34 -0.28
N LEU A 109 4.42 -5.11 -0.98
CA LEU A 109 4.73 -4.90 -2.40
C LEU A 109 4.45 -6.17 -3.20
N HIS A 110 4.15 -6.02 -4.48
CA HIS A 110 3.90 -7.13 -5.38
C HIS A 110 4.77 -7.01 -6.63
N GLY A 111 5.67 -7.98 -6.83
CA GLY A 111 6.63 -7.97 -7.93
C GLY A 111 6.02 -8.06 -9.34
N ALA A 112 4.72 -8.37 -9.44
CA ALA A 112 4.01 -8.40 -10.72
C ALA A 112 3.43 -7.05 -11.14
N MET A 113 3.59 -5.99 -10.34
CA MET A 113 3.12 -4.66 -10.73
C MET A 113 3.94 -4.12 -11.90
N VAL A 114 3.26 -3.63 -12.92
CA VAL A 114 3.86 -2.89 -14.04
C VAL A 114 3.15 -1.55 -14.18
N ALA A 115 3.90 -0.47 -14.11
CA ALA A 115 3.40 0.89 -14.35
C ALA A 115 3.55 1.25 -15.82
N GLU A 116 2.60 2.01 -16.38
CA GLU A 116 2.58 2.31 -17.82
C GLU A 116 3.77 3.14 -18.32
N HIS A 117 4.44 3.86 -17.42
CA HIS A 117 5.53 4.80 -17.75
C HIS A 117 6.92 4.32 -17.29
N LEU A 118 7.00 3.12 -16.73
CA LEU A 118 8.25 2.54 -16.24
C LEU A 118 8.47 1.19 -16.88
N ASP A 119 9.70 0.90 -17.26
CA ASP A 119 10.06 -0.37 -17.91
C ASP A 119 10.35 -1.48 -16.89
N ASP A 120 10.58 -1.09 -15.63
CA ASP A 120 10.88 -2.03 -14.54
C ASP A 120 10.39 -1.46 -13.20
#